data_29e0550dd32319f127104564275ef2a9
#
_entry.id   29e0550dd32319f127104564275ef2a9
#
_cell.length_a   1.000
_cell.length_b   1.000
_cell.length_c   1.000
_cell.angle_alpha   90.00
_cell.angle_beta   90.00
_cell.angle_gamma   90.00
#
_symmetry.space_group_name_H-M   'P 1'
#
loop_
_entity.id
_entity.type
_entity.pdbx_description
1 polymer ?
#
loop_
_entity_poly.entity_id
_entity_poly.type
_entity_poly.pdbx_seq_one_letter_code
_entity_poly.pdbx_strand_id
1 'polypeptide(L)'
;MRITYVSNFMNHHQLPFSQGILSQDGVEYTFIALEAIPQERLDMGYEDMNHKYPFVLCAYDSEEKMRCAEKLIDNADVAIYGSCPDSLIMRRTNKGKLCFKFSERYFKEGTGLLQIPHNLASAWKHLKPFEKGLLYFCCSSAYTAADLNRYTNFKGRTFKWGYFPEAKKYDVAELMENKLSVTSAREKHPQASILW
;
A
#
# COMPACT_ATOMS: atom_id res chain seq x y z
N MET A 1 21.98 2.34 0.61
CA MET A 1 20.88 2.12 1.59
C MET A 1 19.93 1.10 1.02
N ARG A 2 19.59 0.03 1.79
CA ARG A 2 18.69 -1.04 1.34
C ARG A 2 17.29 -0.79 1.87
N ILE A 3 16.32 -0.72 0.96
CA ILE A 3 14.91 -0.48 1.28
C ILE A 3 14.08 -1.64 0.74
N THR A 4 13.21 -2.21 1.56
CA THR A 4 12.21 -3.18 1.13
C THR A 4 10.80 -2.62 1.32
N TYR A 5 9.93 -2.83 0.35
CA TYR A 5 8.50 -2.58 0.48
C TYR A 5 7.77 -3.92 0.43
N VAL A 6 7.03 -4.25 1.47
CA VAL A 6 6.33 -5.54 1.60
C VAL A 6 4.83 -5.32 1.55
N SER A 7 4.16 -5.94 0.60
CA SER A 7 2.70 -5.87 0.48
C SER A 7 2.13 -7.16 -0.11
N ASN A 8 0.81 -7.28 -0.15
CA ASN A 8 0.16 -8.39 -0.83
C ASN A 8 0.59 -8.47 -2.30
N PHE A 9 0.33 -7.48 -3.13
CA PHE A 9 0.78 -7.39 -4.52
C PHE A 9 1.08 -5.94 -4.91
N MET A 10 1.84 -5.76 -6.00
CA MET A 10 2.13 -4.46 -6.58
C MET A 10 0.91 -3.90 -7.29
N ASN A 11 0.62 -2.61 -7.09
CA ASN A 11 -0.46 -1.92 -7.80
C ASN A 11 -0.04 -0.51 -8.26
N HIS A 12 -0.88 0.11 -9.07
CA HIS A 12 -0.61 1.41 -9.71
C HIS A 12 -0.40 2.57 -8.72
N HIS A 13 -0.88 2.48 -7.48
CA HIS A 13 -0.62 3.51 -6.45
C HIS A 13 0.77 3.41 -5.83
N GLN A 14 1.40 2.24 -5.92
CA GLN A 14 2.72 2.00 -5.35
C GLN A 14 3.83 2.19 -6.38
N LEU A 15 3.51 2.09 -7.68
CA LEU A 15 4.49 2.18 -8.75
C LEU A 15 5.25 3.52 -8.78
N PRO A 16 4.60 4.70 -8.79
CA PRO A 16 5.32 5.97 -8.82
C PRO A 16 6.20 6.17 -7.59
N PHE A 17 5.75 5.72 -6.42
CA PHE A 17 6.54 5.74 -5.20
C PHE A 17 7.78 4.84 -5.32
N SER A 18 7.63 3.61 -5.82
CA SER A 18 8.72 2.66 -6.03
C SER A 18 9.74 3.20 -7.04
N GLN A 19 9.27 3.78 -8.14
CA GLN A 19 10.12 4.42 -9.15
C GLN A 19 10.87 5.62 -8.57
N GLY A 20 10.21 6.43 -7.74
CA GLY A 20 10.83 7.55 -7.05
C GLY A 20 11.95 7.13 -6.10
N ILE A 21 11.82 5.99 -5.43
CA ILE A 21 12.89 5.43 -4.58
C ILE A 21 14.03 4.89 -5.46
N LEU A 22 13.72 4.16 -6.52
CA LEU A 22 14.71 3.59 -7.44
C LEU A 22 15.56 4.66 -8.13
N SER A 23 15.01 5.87 -8.32
CA SER A 23 15.74 6.99 -8.93
C SER A 23 16.76 7.65 -7.99
N GLN A 24 16.81 7.25 -6.72
CA GLN A 24 17.75 7.83 -5.75
C GLN A 24 19.11 7.11 -5.80
N ASP A 25 20.18 7.87 -5.90
CA ASP A 25 21.53 7.34 -5.89
C ASP A 25 21.85 6.60 -4.58
N GLY A 26 22.50 5.44 -4.71
CA GLY A 26 22.94 4.63 -3.58
C GLY A 26 21.80 3.91 -2.84
N VAL A 27 20.62 3.80 -3.45
CA VAL A 27 19.50 3.03 -2.92
C VAL A 27 19.35 1.70 -3.68
N GLU A 28 19.34 0.62 -2.93
CA GLU A 28 18.91 -0.71 -3.37
C GLU A 28 17.48 -0.93 -2.92
N TYR A 29 16.56 -1.07 -3.87
CA TYR A 29 15.14 -1.21 -3.58
C TYR A 29 14.59 -2.53 -4.08
N THR A 30 13.77 -3.18 -3.26
CA THR A 30 13.01 -4.37 -3.64
C THR A 30 11.57 -4.24 -3.14
N PHE A 31 10.62 -4.41 -4.03
CA PHE A 31 9.22 -4.63 -3.65
C PHE A 31 8.99 -6.13 -3.49
N ILE A 32 8.44 -6.55 -2.36
CA ILE A 32 8.13 -7.95 -2.05
C ILE A 32 6.63 -8.13 -2.12
N ALA A 33 6.18 -8.86 -3.13
CA ALA A 33 4.79 -9.27 -3.29
C ALA A 33 4.58 -10.61 -2.57
N LEU A 34 3.63 -10.65 -1.63
CA LEU A 34 3.31 -11.84 -0.83
C LEU A 34 2.24 -12.72 -1.46
N GLU A 35 1.48 -12.19 -2.40
CA GLU A 35 0.33 -12.83 -3.04
C GLU A 35 0.30 -12.50 -4.53
N ALA A 36 -0.27 -13.40 -5.32
CA ALA A 36 -0.63 -13.11 -6.71
C ALA A 36 -1.73 -12.06 -6.78
N ILE A 37 -1.80 -11.36 -7.90
CA ILE A 37 -2.93 -10.47 -8.17
C ILE A 37 -4.20 -11.32 -8.30
N PRO A 38 -5.30 -10.98 -7.59
CA PRO A 38 -6.55 -11.71 -7.70
C PRO A 38 -7.07 -11.73 -9.15
N GLN A 39 -7.54 -12.90 -9.62
CA GLN A 39 -8.05 -13.09 -10.98
C GLN A 39 -9.16 -12.08 -11.32
N GLU A 40 -10.04 -11.79 -10.37
CA GLU A 40 -11.08 -10.76 -10.52
C GLU A 40 -10.53 -9.40 -10.98
N ARG A 41 -9.35 -9.00 -10.46
CA ARG A 41 -8.72 -7.75 -10.88
C ARG A 41 -8.15 -7.82 -12.29
N LEU A 42 -7.56 -8.95 -12.67
CA LEU A 42 -7.10 -9.19 -14.04
C LEU A 42 -8.28 -9.16 -15.03
N ASP A 43 -9.41 -9.75 -14.66
CA ASP A 43 -10.63 -9.75 -15.45
C ASP A 43 -11.23 -8.33 -15.60
N MET A 44 -11.02 -7.44 -14.63
CA MET A 44 -11.34 -6.01 -14.70
C MET A 44 -10.37 -5.20 -15.57
N GLY A 45 -9.34 -5.84 -16.16
CA GLY A 45 -8.35 -5.18 -17.01
C GLY A 45 -7.15 -4.57 -16.26
N TYR A 46 -6.94 -4.92 -14.99
CA TYR A 46 -5.69 -4.56 -14.30
C TYR A 46 -4.54 -5.42 -14.81
N GLU A 47 -3.38 -4.80 -15.00
CA GLU A 47 -2.17 -5.53 -15.38
C GLU A 47 -1.58 -6.31 -14.19
N ASP A 48 -0.95 -7.46 -14.48
CA ASP A 48 -0.08 -8.14 -13.50
C ASP A 48 1.24 -7.39 -13.35
N MET A 49 1.24 -6.46 -12.40
CA MET A 49 2.41 -5.64 -12.11
C MET A 49 3.49 -6.39 -11.32
N ASN A 50 3.17 -7.54 -10.71
CA ASN A 50 4.15 -8.33 -9.98
C ASN A 50 5.24 -8.88 -10.90
N HIS A 51 4.86 -9.34 -12.10
CA HIS A 51 5.80 -9.91 -13.09
C HIS A 51 6.34 -8.87 -14.08
N LYS A 52 5.76 -7.68 -14.12
CA LYS A 52 6.14 -6.64 -15.07
C LYS A 52 7.45 -5.94 -14.71
N TYR A 53 7.76 -5.81 -13.42
CA TYR A 53 8.88 -4.99 -12.95
C TYR A 53 9.97 -5.82 -12.30
N PRO A 54 11.26 -5.66 -12.72
CA PRO A 54 12.38 -6.47 -12.24
C PRO A 54 12.73 -6.24 -10.76
N PHE A 55 12.27 -5.13 -10.17
CA PHE A 55 12.47 -4.86 -8.74
C PHE A 55 11.40 -5.50 -7.84
N VAL A 56 10.45 -6.25 -8.41
CA VAL A 56 9.43 -6.99 -7.67
C VAL A 56 9.87 -8.43 -7.47
N LEU A 57 9.95 -8.85 -6.22
CA LEU A 57 10.15 -10.24 -5.83
C LEU A 57 8.79 -10.86 -5.50
N CYS A 58 8.32 -11.79 -6.33
CA CYS A 58 7.11 -12.59 -6.07
C CYS A 58 7.42 -13.67 -5.03
N ALA A 59 7.27 -13.35 -3.75
CA ALA A 59 7.62 -14.26 -2.66
C ALA A 59 6.74 -15.52 -2.61
N TYR A 60 5.53 -15.45 -3.15
CA TYR A 60 4.55 -16.53 -3.20
C TYR A 60 4.86 -17.62 -4.23
N ASP A 61 5.76 -17.40 -5.18
CA ASP A 61 6.05 -18.35 -6.27
C ASP A 61 6.72 -19.64 -5.76
N SER A 62 7.52 -19.54 -4.69
CA SER A 62 8.18 -20.70 -4.10
C SER A 62 8.62 -20.44 -2.65
N GLU A 63 8.83 -21.53 -1.89
CA GLU A 63 9.42 -21.41 -0.55
C GLU A 63 10.82 -20.78 -0.56
N GLU A 64 11.58 -21.00 -1.61
CA GLU A 64 12.92 -20.40 -1.76
C GLU A 64 12.80 -18.88 -1.91
N LYS A 65 11.88 -18.40 -2.75
CA LYS A 65 11.62 -16.97 -2.91
C LYS A 65 11.08 -16.35 -1.62
N MET A 66 10.22 -17.06 -0.88
CA MET A 66 9.78 -16.60 0.44
C MET A 66 10.94 -16.48 1.43
N ARG A 67 11.84 -17.48 1.49
CA ARG A 67 13.06 -17.39 2.32
C ARG A 67 14.00 -16.26 1.89
N CYS A 68 14.09 -16.00 0.58
CA CYS A 68 14.83 -14.86 0.06
C CYS A 68 14.19 -13.53 0.53
N ALA A 69 12.87 -13.40 0.42
CA ALA A 69 12.12 -12.25 0.88
C ALA A 69 12.34 -11.96 2.38
N GLU A 70 12.27 -13.00 3.20
CA GLU A 70 12.54 -12.88 4.64
C GLU A 70 13.96 -12.37 4.93
N LYS A 71 14.97 -12.87 4.20
CA LYS A 71 16.36 -12.38 4.34
C LYS A 71 16.49 -10.92 3.91
N LEU A 72 15.83 -10.52 2.82
CA LEU A 72 15.81 -9.13 2.36
C LEU A 72 15.15 -8.22 3.41
N ILE A 73 13.99 -8.63 3.95
CA ILE A 73 13.33 -7.92 5.04
C ILE A 73 14.25 -7.78 6.25
N ASP A 74 14.90 -8.86 6.68
CA ASP A 74 15.79 -8.85 7.84
C ASP A 74 17.02 -7.95 7.63
N ASN A 75 17.57 -7.90 6.41
CA ASN A 75 18.81 -7.18 6.10
C ASN A 75 18.59 -5.74 5.61
N ALA A 76 17.36 -5.34 5.32
CA ALA A 76 17.07 -3.97 4.91
C ALA A 76 17.42 -2.96 6.00
N ASP A 77 17.89 -1.79 5.60
CA ASP A 77 18.07 -0.64 6.49
C ASP A 77 16.69 -0.10 6.90
N VAL A 78 15.77 -0.03 5.93
CA VAL A 78 14.38 0.39 6.12
C VAL A 78 13.43 -0.63 5.51
N ALA A 79 12.39 -1.02 6.24
CA ALA A 79 11.28 -1.80 5.69
C ALA A 79 9.97 -1.01 5.75
N ILE A 80 9.27 -0.97 4.62
CA ILE A 80 7.97 -0.34 4.46
C ILE A 80 6.93 -1.45 4.29
N TYR A 81 5.83 -1.38 4.99
CA TYR A 81 4.79 -2.39 4.99
C TYR A 81 3.46 -1.81 4.53
N GLY A 82 2.89 -2.42 3.49
CA GLY A 82 1.52 -2.23 3.08
C GLY A 82 0.61 -3.27 3.72
N SER A 83 -0.19 -3.96 2.90
CA SER A 83 -1.02 -5.08 3.35
C SER A 83 -0.17 -6.34 3.50
N CYS A 84 0.12 -6.73 4.73
CA CYS A 84 0.93 -7.90 5.05
C CYS A 84 0.59 -8.43 6.45
N PRO A 85 0.94 -9.69 6.78
CA PRO A 85 0.80 -10.24 8.12
C PRO A 85 1.63 -9.45 9.16
N ASP A 86 1.03 -9.21 10.33
CA ASP A 86 1.69 -8.50 11.45
C ASP A 86 2.98 -9.21 11.91
N SER A 87 3.08 -10.53 11.73
CA SER A 87 4.27 -11.32 12.08
C SER A 87 5.54 -10.85 11.36
N LEU A 88 5.45 -10.43 10.09
CA LEU A 88 6.59 -9.89 9.34
C LEU A 88 7.07 -8.55 9.91
N ILE A 89 6.15 -7.72 10.38
CA ILE A 89 6.47 -6.44 11.03
C ILE A 89 7.11 -6.72 12.40
N MET A 90 6.51 -7.61 13.20
CA MET A 90 7.01 -7.98 14.54
C MET A 90 8.43 -8.55 14.48
N ARG A 91 8.75 -9.32 13.45
CA ARG A 91 10.09 -9.89 13.23
C ARG A 91 11.19 -8.81 13.23
N ARG A 92 10.90 -7.62 12.69
CA ARG A 92 11.85 -6.50 12.66
C ARG A 92 11.76 -5.62 13.89
N THR A 93 10.56 -5.26 14.31
CA THR A 93 10.36 -4.37 15.46
C THR A 93 10.92 -4.97 16.75
N ASN A 94 10.85 -6.31 16.92
CA ASN A 94 11.46 -7.02 18.05
C ASN A 94 13.00 -6.98 18.02
N LYS A 95 13.60 -6.75 16.84
CA LYS A 95 15.06 -6.55 16.67
C LYS A 95 15.46 -5.08 16.74
N GLY A 96 14.56 -4.17 17.10
CA GLY A 96 14.81 -2.74 17.15
C GLY A 96 15.11 -2.11 15.78
N LYS A 97 14.63 -2.72 14.68
CA LYS A 97 14.88 -2.21 13.32
C LYS A 97 13.78 -1.28 12.87
N LEU A 98 14.17 -0.25 12.11
CA LEU A 98 13.25 0.77 11.59
C LEU A 98 12.24 0.19 10.61
N CYS A 99 10.97 0.48 10.87
CA CYS A 99 9.83 0.05 10.06
C CYS A 99 8.87 1.20 9.84
N PHE A 100 8.28 1.25 8.65
CA PHE A 100 7.14 2.09 8.31
C PHE A 100 5.96 1.22 7.91
N LYS A 101 4.76 1.54 8.38
CA LYS A 101 3.53 0.89 7.94
C LYS A 101 2.65 1.91 7.26
N PHE A 102 2.32 1.63 6.00
CA PHE A 102 1.29 2.37 5.29
C PHE A 102 -0.08 1.99 5.86
N SER A 103 -0.87 2.97 6.25
CA SER A 103 -2.16 2.71 6.89
C SER A 103 -3.22 3.71 6.44
N GLU A 104 -4.35 3.16 6.04
CA GLU A 104 -5.61 3.88 5.94
C GLU A 104 -6.23 4.02 7.33
N ARG A 105 -7.48 4.51 7.37
CA ARG A 105 -8.25 4.60 8.59
C ARG A 105 -8.37 3.22 9.27
N TYR A 106 -8.05 3.14 10.55
CA TYR A 106 -8.03 1.89 11.30
C TYR A 106 -9.43 1.46 11.74
N PHE A 107 -10.23 2.42 12.24
CA PHE A 107 -11.59 2.16 12.69
C PHE A 107 -12.61 2.63 11.65
N LYS A 108 -12.70 1.88 10.53
CA LYS A 108 -13.54 2.22 9.38
C LYS A 108 -15.04 2.24 9.71
N GLU A 109 -15.47 1.38 10.63
CA GLU A 109 -16.87 1.30 11.09
C GLU A 109 -17.26 2.41 12.11
N GLY A 110 -16.29 3.30 12.40
CA GLY A 110 -16.51 4.41 13.30
C GLY A 110 -15.95 4.21 14.71
N THR A 111 -16.18 5.22 15.54
CA THR A 111 -15.62 5.30 16.90
C THR A 111 -16.71 5.61 17.95
N GLY A 112 -17.97 5.34 17.62
CA GLY A 112 -19.10 5.49 18.53
C GLY A 112 -19.05 4.55 19.74
N LEU A 113 -19.91 4.77 20.72
CA LEU A 113 -19.90 3.99 21.97
C LEU A 113 -20.04 2.48 21.76
N LEU A 114 -20.86 2.06 20.82
CA LEU A 114 -21.08 0.64 20.50
C LEU A 114 -19.85 -0.05 19.90
N GLN A 115 -18.97 0.71 19.23
CA GLN A 115 -17.75 0.19 18.62
C GLN A 115 -16.56 0.13 19.59
N ILE A 116 -16.64 0.75 20.76
CA ILE A 116 -15.51 0.82 21.71
C ILE A 116 -14.94 -0.57 22.05
N PRO A 117 -15.74 -1.59 22.42
CA PRO A 117 -15.20 -2.90 22.78
C PRO A 117 -14.45 -3.56 21.61
N HIS A 118 -15.04 -3.50 20.40
CA HIS A 118 -14.44 -4.04 19.19
C HIS A 118 -13.13 -3.33 18.83
N ASN A 119 -13.17 -1.99 18.81
CA ASN A 119 -12.00 -1.17 18.47
C ASN A 119 -10.86 -1.34 19.49
N LEU A 120 -11.19 -1.46 20.77
CA LEU A 120 -10.20 -1.70 21.82
C LEU A 120 -9.56 -3.08 21.66
N ALA A 121 -10.34 -4.12 21.42
CA ALA A 121 -9.82 -5.48 21.18
C ALA A 121 -8.94 -5.52 19.94
N SER A 122 -9.36 -4.88 18.85
CA SER A 122 -8.58 -4.75 17.62
C SER A 122 -7.26 -4.00 17.85
N ALA A 123 -7.29 -2.87 18.54
CA ALA A 123 -6.10 -2.11 18.88
C ALA A 123 -5.12 -2.92 19.74
N TRP A 124 -5.63 -3.64 20.74
CA TRP A 124 -4.80 -4.50 21.58
C TRP A 124 -4.15 -5.65 20.82
N LYS A 125 -4.86 -6.24 19.89
CA LYS A 125 -4.36 -7.34 19.07
C LYS A 125 -3.34 -6.87 18.02
N HIS A 126 -3.62 -5.80 17.29
CA HIS A 126 -2.90 -5.41 16.07
C HIS A 126 -2.01 -4.18 16.22
N LEU A 127 -2.16 -3.36 17.25
CA LEU A 127 -1.39 -2.13 17.43
C LEU A 127 -0.53 -2.17 18.70
N LYS A 128 -1.09 -2.62 19.81
CA LYS A 128 -0.40 -2.63 21.12
C LYS A 128 0.96 -3.33 21.11
N PRO A 129 1.14 -4.47 20.39
CA PRO A 129 2.43 -5.15 20.33
C PRO A 129 3.56 -4.30 19.74
N PHE A 130 3.23 -3.29 18.91
CA PHE A 130 4.20 -2.44 18.23
C PHE A 130 4.55 -1.14 18.95
N GLU A 131 3.91 -0.82 20.06
CA GLU A 131 4.16 0.44 20.76
C GLU A 131 5.61 0.61 21.23
N LYS A 132 6.28 -0.47 21.57
CA LYS A 132 7.68 -0.43 22.04
C LYS A 132 8.72 -0.47 20.92
N GLY A 133 8.32 -0.80 19.69
CA GLY A 133 9.22 -0.96 18.56
C GLY A 133 9.44 0.34 17.78
N LEU A 134 10.38 0.30 16.83
CA LEU A 134 10.64 1.39 15.88
C LEU A 134 9.71 1.30 14.68
N LEU A 135 8.40 1.26 14.94
CA LEU A 135 7.36 1.30 13.92
C LEU A 135 6.76 2.71 13.83
N TYR A 136 6.79 3.26 12.63
CA TYR A 136 6.20 4.53 12.26
C TYR A 136 5.07 4.31 11.25
N PHE A 137 4.05 5.16 11.28
CA PHE A 137 2.90 5.04 10.39
C PHE A 137 2.87 6.14 9.34
N CYS A 138 2.71 5.73 8.09
CA CYS A 138 2.42 6.58 6.94
C CYS A 138 0.89 6.64 6.79
N CYS A 139 0.28 7.70 7.30
CA CYS A 139 -1.18 7.85 7.44
C CYS A 139 -1.79 8.44 6.17
N SER A 140 -2.55 7.66 5.41
CA SER A 140 -3.17 8.08 4.14
C SER A 140 -4.57 8.69 4.30
N SER A 141 -5.06 8.84 5.52
CA SER A 141 -6.35 9.49 5.84
C SER A 141 -6.16 10.51 6.95
N ALA A 142 -6.95 11.57 6.92
CA ALA A 142 -6.98 12.61 7.97
C ALA A 142 -7.27 12.05 9.37
N TYR A 143 -7.93 10.90 9.46
CA TYR A 143 -8.34 10.27 10.72
C TYR A 143 -7.36 9.22 11.23
N THR A 144 -6.47 8.70 10.38
CA THR A 144 -5.61 7.55 10.73
C THR A 144 -4.76 7.83 11.97
N ALA A 145 -4.12 8.98 12.06
CA ALA A 145 -3.30 9.32 13.23
C ALA A 145 -4.12 9.41 14.52
N ALA A 146 -5.35 9.93 14.46
CA ALA A 146 -6.26 9.99 15.59
C ALA A 146 -6.74 8.59 16.00
N ASP A 147 -7.08 7.73 15.03
CA ASP A 147 -7.47 6.35 15.28
C ASP A 147 -6.35 5.57 15.97
N LEU A 148 -5.12 5.66 15.47
CA LEU A 148 -3.94 5.00 16.05
C LEU A 148 -3.66 5.43 17.49
N ASN A 149 -3.86 6.70 17.81
CA ASN A 149 -3.59 7.25 19.13
C ASN A 149 -4.79 7.17 20.09
N ARG A 150 -5.94 6.61 19.68
CA ARG A 150 -7.14 6.53 20.52
C ARG A 150 -7.00 5.50 21.64
N TYR A 151 -6.43 4.33 21.36
CA TYR A 151 -6.29 3.23 22.31
C TYR A 151 -4.82 2.77 22.50
N THR A 152 -3.89 3.38 21.76
CA THR A 152 -2.45 3.09 21.79
C THR A 152 -1.65 4.37 21.72
N ASN A 153 -0.34 4.29 21.89
CA ASN A 153 0.52 5.46 21.94
C ASN A 153 1.56 5.44 20.78
N PHE A 154 1.16 5.98 19.65
CA PHE A 154 2.06 6.27 18.52
C PHE A 154 2.31 7.77 18.33
N LYS A 155 2.15 8.57 19.39
CA LYS A 155 2.39 10.01 19.36
C LYS A 155 3.83 10.29 18.90
N GLY A 156 3.99 11.16 17.90
CA GLY A 156 5.29 11.46 17.27
C GLY A 156 5.78 10.40 16.27
N ARG A 157 5.01 9.32 16.04
CA ARG A 157 5.35 8.25 15.09
C ARG A 157 4.35 8.10 13.95
N THR A 158 3.58 9.14 13.68
CA THR A 158 2.60 9.19 12.58
C THR A 158 2.94 10.32 11.64
N PHE A 159 3.03 10.03 10.36
CA PHE A 159 3.33 10.99 9.30
C PHE A 159 2.15 11.09 8.35
N LYS A 160 1.83 12.30 7.90
CA LYS A 160 0.86 12.50 6.84
C LYS A 160 1.39 11.87 5.55
N TRP A 161 0.55 11.10 4.91
CA TRP A 161 0.88 10.38 3.69
C TRP A 161 -0.28 10.45 2.70
N GLY A 162 -0.08 9.93 1.48
CA GLY A 162 -1.13 9.87 0.47
C GLY A 162 -0.94 8.69 -0.48
N TYR A 163 -1.84 8.58 -1.43
CA TYR A 163 -1.64 7.76 -2.61
C TYR A 163 -0.86 8.58 -3.64
N PHE A 164 -0.02 7.91 -4.42
CA PHE A 164 0.80 8.53 -5.46
C PHE A 164 0.39 7.98 -6.83
N PRO A 165 -0.78 8.39 -7.36
CA PRO A 165 -1.17 7.97 -8.70
C PRO A 165 -0.24 8.61 -9.72
N GLU A 166 -0.04 7.91 -10.84
CA GLU A 166 0.69 8.46 -11.98
C GLU A 166 0.01 9.74 -12.48
N ALA A 167 0.78 10.81 -12.62
CA ALA A 167 0.30 12.04 -13.22
C ALA A 167 0.36 11.90 -14.74
N LYS A 168 -0.77 11.61 -15.38
CA LYS A 168 -0.88 11.57 -16.85
C LYS A 168 -1.06 12.98 -17.36
N LYS A 169 -0.16 13.38 -18.27
CA LYS A 169 -0.37 14.56 -19.11
C LYS A 169 -1.17 14.13 -20.33
N TYR A 170 -2.34 14.69 -20.49
CA TYR A 170 -3.16 14.42 -21.66
C TYR A 170 -2.95 15.53 -22.70
N ASP A 171 -2.90 15.12 -23.97
CA ASP A 171 -3.04 16.08 -25.07
C ASP A 171 -4.48 16.58 -25.11
N VAL A 172 -4.66 17.89 -25.00
CA VAL A 172 -5.98 18.50 -25.01
C VAL A 172 -6.71 18.25 -26.35
N ALA A 173 -5.98 18.20 -27.47
CA ALA A 173 -6.55 17.91 -28.78
C ALA A 173 -7.09 16.48 -28.85
N GLU A 174 -6.32 15.49 -28.38
CA GLU A 174 -6.76 14.09 -28.28
C GLU A 174 -7.98 13.92 -27.37
N LEU A 175 -8.00 14.61 -26.22
CA LEU A 175 -9.16 14.59 -25.33
C LEU A 175 -10.41 15.19 -25.97
N MET A 176 -10.27 16.25 -26.76
CA MET A 176 -11.40 16.86 -27.47
C MET A 176 -11.94 15.95 -28.56
N GLU A 177 -11.07 15.27 -29.31
CA GLU A 177 -11.45 14.29 -30.32
C GLU A 177 -12.19 13.09 -29.68
N ASN A 178 -11.66 12.55 -28.59
CA ASN A 178 -12.31 11.49 -27.80
C ASN A 178 -13.67 11.94 -27.25
N LYS A 179 -13.80 13.17 -26.78
CA LYS A 179 -15.06 13.74 -26.32
C LYS A 179 -16.11 13.83 -27.44
N LEU A 180 -15.69 14.24 -28.64
CA LEU A 180 -16.59 14.27 -29.81
C LEU A 180 -17.05 12.87 -30.20
N SER A 181 -16.17 11.87 -30.15
CA SER A 181 -16.54 10.49 -30.46
C SER A 181 -17.55 9.93 -29.43
N VAL A 182 -17.37 10.19 -28.15
CA VAL A 182 -18.31 9.80 -27.08
C VAL A 182 -19.65 10.53 -27.23
N THR A 183 -19.64 11.81 -27.60
CA THR A 183 -20.88 12.58 -27.83
C THR A 183 -21.65 12.00 -29.01
N SER A 184 -20.97 11.71 -30.13
CA SER A 184 -21.56 11.07 -31.30
C SER A 184 -22.13 9.67 -31.01
N ALA A 185 -21.44 8.88 -30.18
CA ALA A 185 -21.92 7.57 -29.72
C ALA A 185 -23.17 7.70 -28.85
N ARG A 186 -23.24 8.72 -27.99
CA ARG A 186 -24.41 9.03 -27.15
C ARG A 186 -25.64 9.43 -27.97
N GLU A 187 -25.44 10.21 -29.01
CA GLU A 187 -26.52 10.61 -29.92
C GLU A 187 -27.14 9.39 -30.66
N LYS A 188 -26.27 8.42 -31.00
CA LYS A 188 -26.73 7.14 -31.63
C LYS A 188 -27.36 6.17 -30.65
N HIS A 189 -27.03 6.27 -29.38
CA HIS A 189 -27.49 5.37 -28.30
C HIS A 189 -27.94 6.15 -27.08
N PRO A 190 -29.07 6.88 -27.17
CA PRO A 190 -29.51 7.81 -26.11
C PRO A 190 -29.84 7.15 -24.77
N GLN A 191 -30.02 5.82 -24.76
CA GLN A 191 -30.29 5.05 -23.53
C GLN A 191 -29.02 4.50 -22.86
N ALA A 192 -27.82 4.66 -23.46
CA ALA A 192 -26.58 4.23 -22.85
C ALA A 192 -26.17 5.21 -21.75
N SER A 193 -26.17 4.74 -20.50
CA SER A 193 -25.64 5.49 -19.36
C SER A 193 -24.16 5.13 -19.17
N ILE A 194 -23.28 6.12 -19.23
CA ILE A 194 -21.88 5.95 -18.80
C ILE A 194 -21.88 6.25 -17.31
N LEU A 195 -21.66 5.21 -16.50
CA LEU A 195 -21.35 5.37 -15.08
C LEU A 195 -19.85 5.71 -14.95
N TRP A 196 -19.59 6.83 -14.29
CA TRP A 196 -18.24 7.24 -13.86
C TRP A 196 -17.90 6.62 -12.51
#